data_fe0bc9040774e08f04081d4f31fd983c
#
_entry.id   fe0bc9040774e08f04081d4f31fd983c
#
_cell.length_a   1.000
_cell.length_b   1.000
_cell.length_c   1.000
_cell.angle_alpha   90.00
_cell.angle_beta   90.00
_cell.angle_gamma   90.00
#
_symmetry.space_group_name_H-M   'P 1'
#
loop_
_entity.id
_entity.type
_entity.pdbx_description
1 polymer ?
#
loop_
_entity_poly.entity_id
_entity_poly.type
_entity_poly.pdbx_seq_one_letter_code
_entity_poly.pdbx_strand_id
1 'polypeptide(L)'
;MIPMITTSQRARRASFGAMLAIATLATACKKTETSAAATTPETMLIGPENVTVVQAQDIRTGPAISGSLTPEKSATIRAEMSGSVVQTYAEAGQRVRAGQPLAQLDASVLRDQQISAQGAVTTAQSAYDIAQREVSRATTLENAGAIAQRDLEQARNALVAARGQLATARAQLANINKQLDKASVQAPFDGVVSVRSVNAGDVVTPGTALYTVVDPGSMQLEASVPAEALTSVRVGMPVDFTVNGYPNRHFSGRITRVNPTADPTTRQVKILASIPNAGNTLVGGLYAEGRVSSESHNAPMIPISAVDERGLRPTVVRLRNGKVEKVEVGLGIRDQAAETVEITSGLAAGDTVLLGAARGISPGTPVKVSAPSDVRK
;
A
#
# COMPACT_ATOMS: atom_id res chain seq x y z
N MET A 1 -12.53 -51.80 32.56
CA MET A 1 -11.84 -53.08 32.57
C MET A 1 -10.40 -52.79 32.99
N ILE A 2 -10.13 -53.10 34.24
CA ILE A 2 -8.91 -53.06 35.04
C ILE A 2 -8.15 -54.35 34.73
N PRO A 3 -6.83 -54.54 34.89
CA PRO A 3 -6.05 -54.36 36.12
C PRO A 3 -4.64 -53.75 35.87
N MET A 4 -4.03 -52.99 36.79
CA MET A 4 -3.38 -53.33 38.09
C MET A 4 -2.38 -54.48 38.04
N ILE A 5 -1.18 -54.24 38.58
CA ILE A 5 -0.30 -55.10 39.41
C ILE A 5 1.03 -54.34 39.55
N THR A 6 1.37 -53.64 40.68
CA THR A 6 1.98 -54.05 41.96
C THR A 6 3.25 -54.91 41.82
N THR A 7 4.35 -54.67 42.39
CA THR A 7 4.85 -54.78 43.75
C THR A 7 6.36 -54.80 43.68
N SER A 8 7.12 -54.18 44.46
CA SER A 8 7.55 -54.31 45.87
C SER A 8 9.02 -54.81 46.03
N GLN A 9 9.64 -54.11 46.86
CA GLN A 9 10.39 -54.55 48.07
C GLN A 9 11.87 -54.88 48.01
N ARG A 10 12.53 -54.21 48.92
CA ARG A 10 13.38 -54.65 50.08
C ARG A 10 14.85 -54.93 49.76
N ALA A 11 15.77 -54.27 50.38
CA ALA A 11 16.20 -54.07 51.76
C ALA A 11 17.43 -54.92 52.10
N ARG A 12 18.25 -54.36 52.95
CA ARG A 12 19.20 -54.94 53.96
C ARG A 12 20.66 -54.83 53.69
N ARG A 13 21.35 -53.99 54.54
CA ARG A 13 22.12 -54.33 55.76
C ARG A 13 23.38 -55.11 55.43
N ALA A 14 24.58 -54.87 55.97
CA ALA A 14 25.09 -54.43 57.24
C ALA A 14 26.63 -54.39 57.09
N SER A 15 27.35 -53.46 57.65
CA SER A 15 28.00 -53.43 58.95
C SER A 15 29.31 -54.12 59.04
N PHE A 16 30.16 -53.57 59.96
CA PHE A 16 31.38 -54.06 60.58
C PHE A 16 32.67 -53.83 59.81
N GLY A 17 33.72 -53.31 60.33
CA GLY A 17 34.17 -53.00 61.71
C GLY A 17 35.62 -52.77 61.78
N ALA A 18 35.97 -51.89 62.66
CA ALA A 18 37.14 -52.00 63.61
C ALA A 18 38.58 -51.91 63.12
N MET A 19 39.22 -50.95 63.57
CA MET A 19 40.15 -50.87 64.71
C MET A 19 41.67 -50.76 64.39
N LEU A 20 42.25 -49.69 64.90
CA LEU A 20 43.48 -49.57 65.71
C LEU A 20 44.79 -49.55 64.98
N ALA A 21 45.55 -48.47 65.02
CA ALA A 21 46.80 -48.38 65.74
C ALA A 21 47.47 -47.02 65.68
N ILE A 22 47.85 -46.56 66.76
CA ILE A 22 48.53 -45.37 67.21
C ILE A 22 49.97 -45.40 66.74
N ALA A 23 50.50 -44.27 66.25
CA ALA A 23 51.96 -43.93 66.47
C ALA A 23 52.15 -42.43 66.37
N THR A 24 52.49 -41.81 67.41
CA THR A 24 52.97 -40.46 67.65
C THR A 24 54.34 -40.23 67.02
N LEU A 25 54.56 -39.07 66.43
CA LEU A 25 55.82 -38.30 66.55
C LEU A 25 55.57 -36.83 66.22
N ALA A 26 55.88 -36.04 67.21
CA ALA A 26 55.90 -34.58 67.11
C ALA A 26 57.15 -34.12 66.36
N THR A 27 57.02 -33.09 65.49
CA THR A 27 58.08 -32.07 65.37
C THR A 27 57.60 -30.84 64.63
N ALA A 28 57.81 -29.72 65.28
CA ALA A 28 58.20 -28.41 64.80
C ALA A 28 57.25 -27.57 63.92
N CYS A 29 56.69 -26.56 64.55
CA CYS A 29 56.18 -25.32 64.00
C CYS A 29 57.13 -24.64 63.01
N LYS A 30 56.67 -24.39 61.81
CA LYS A 30 57.14 -23.23 61.03
C LYS A 30 55.88 -22.48 60.45
N LYS A 31 55.63 -21.36 61.07
CA LYS A 31 54.59 -20.42 60.73
C LYS A 31 54.98 -19.81 59.39
N THR A 32 54.36 -20.26 58.30
CA THR A 32 54.44 -19.60 56.99
C THR A 32 53.24 -18.68 56.91
N GLU A 33 53.52 -17.42 57.01
CA GLU A 33 52.53 -16.38 56.68
C GLU A 33 52.18 -16.50 55.19
N THR A 34 51.04 -17.08 54.91
CA THR A 34 50.47 -17.03 53.55
C THR A 34 50.04 -15.63 53.34
N SER A 35 50.87 -14.85 52.66
CA SER A 35 50.43 -13.57 52.04
C SER A 35 49.21 -13.86 51.18
N ALA A 36 48.08 -13.34 51.58
CA ALA A 36 46.91 -13.29 50.73
C ALA A 36 47.28 -12.43 49.51
N ALA A 37 47.70 -13.08 48.44
CA ALA A 37 47.79 -12.43 47.17
C ALA A 37 46.40 -11.87 46.86
N ALA A 38 46.26 -10.58 46.86
CA ALA A 38 45.11 -9.90 46.35
C ALA A 38 44.94 -10.33 44.89
N THR A 39 43.99 -11.18 44.64
CA THR A 39 43.61 -11.61 43.29
C THR A 39 43.10 -10.34 42.59
N THR A 40 43.97 -9.73 41.80
CA THR A 40 43.56 -8.69 40.88
C THR A 40 42.44 -9.29 40.04
N PRO A 41 41.23 -8.70 40.01
CA PRO A 41 40.15 -9.29 39.25
C PRO A 41 40.58 -9.35 37.78
N GLU A 42 40.63 -10.55 37.23
CA GLU A 42 40.99 -10.78 35.84
C GLU A 42 39.98 -10.07 34.94
N THR A 43 40.44 -9.07 34.21
CA THR A 43 39.58 -8.30 33.34
C THR A 43 39.18 -9.16 32.14
N MET A 44 37.91 -9.52 32.03
CA MET A 44 37.40 -10.33 30.96
C MET A 44 37.35 -9.52 29.66
N LEU A 45 37.93 -10.06 28.59
CA LEU A 45 37.83 -9.43 27.25
C LEU A 45 36.58 -9.92 26.54
N ILE A 46 35.80 -8.99 26.03
CA ILE A 46 34.58 -9.27 25.26
C ILE A 46 34.77 -8.72 23.84
N GLY A 47 34.42 -9.52 22.84
CA GLY A 47 34.45 -9.10 21.44
C GLY A 47 33.38 -8.05 21.13
N PRO A 48 33.60 -7.17 20.14
CA PRO A 48 32.70 -6.10 19.78
C PRO A 48 31.32 -6.61 19.29
N GLU A 49 31.25 -7.86 18.83
CA GLU A 49 30.01 -8.54 18.41
C GLU A 49 29.05 -8.83 19.58
N ASN A 50 29.57 -8.86 20.80
CA ASN A 50 28.81 -9.13 22.01
C ASN A 50 28.39 -7.87 22.78
N VAL A 51 28.53 -6.70 22.16
CA VAL A 51 28.14 -5.43 22.76
C VAL A 51 27.39 -4.59 21.73
N THR A 52 26.43 -3.80 22.22
CA THR A 52 25.76 -2.78 21.40
C THR A 52 25.57 -1.52 22.22
N VAL A 53 25.51 -0.39 21.54
CA VAL A 53 25.24 0.91 22.17
C VAL A 53 23.76 1.21 22.01
N VAL A 54 23.10 1.62 23.07
CA VAL A 54 21.71 2.09 23.06
C VAL A 54 21.62 3.33 22.17
N GLN A 55 20.90 3.23 21.10
CA GLN A 55 20.68 4.34 20.17
C GLN A 55 19.26 4.88 20.32
N ALA A 56 19.12 6.19 20.33
CA ALA A 56 17.82 6.81 20.20
C ALA A 56 17.38 6.74 18.73
N GLN A 57 16.23 6.15 18.51
CA GLN A 57 15.64 6.01 17.17
C GLN A 57 14.19 6.49 17.17
N ASP A 58 13.75 6.97 16.03
CA ASP A 58 12.34 7.35 15.86
C ASP A 58 11.50 6.10 15.67
N ILE A 59 10.66 5.83 16.65
CA ILE A 59 9.68 4.74 16.61
C ILE A 59 8.38 5.27 16.05
N ARG A 60 7.82 4.55 15.11
CA ARG A 60 6.49 4.82 14.58
C ARG A 60 5.55 3.72 15.02
N THR A 61 4.51 4.12 15.75
CA THR A 61 3.50 3.21 16.27
C THR A 61 2.18 3.42 15.57
N GLY A 62 1.44 2.35 15.41
CA GLY A 62 0.11 2.40 14.87
C GLY A 62 -0.42 1.04 14.46
N PRO A 63 -1.69 0.96 14.08
CA PRO A 63 -2.31 -0.29 13.71
C PRO A 63 -1.66 -0.89 12.47
N ALA A 64 -1.50 -2.21 12.49
CA ALA A 64 -1.11 -2.96 11.32
C ALA A 64 -2.20 -2.85 10.25
N ILE A 65 -1.78 -2.73 9.01
CA ILE A 65 -2.64 -2.70 7.84
C ILE A 65 -2.16 -3.73 6.84
N SER A 66 -3.09 -4.33 6.16
CA SER A 66 -2.81 -5.22 5.05
C SER A 66 -3.82 -4.99 3.94
N GLY A 67 -3.39 -5.16 2.71
CA GLY A 67 -4.25 -4.91 1.58
C GLY A 67 -3.56 -5.11 0.23
N SER A 68 -4.16 -4.59 -0.82
CA SER A 68 -3.64 -4.69 -2.17
C SER A 68 -3.43 -3.32 -2.81
N LEU A 69 -2.45 -3.24 -3.68
CA LEU A 69 -2.22 -2.07 -4.50
C LEU A 69 -3.22 -2.04 -5.65
N THR A 70 -3.86 -0.91 -5.86
CA THR A 70 -4.75 -0.69 -7.00
C THR A 70 -4.39 0.62 -7.69
N PRO A 71 -4.55 0.74 -9.02
CA PRO A 71 -4.43 2.04 -9.68
C PRO A 71 -5.49 3.00 -9.16
N GLU A 72 -5.12 4.25 -8.89
CA GLU A 72 -6.08 5.27 -8.46
C GLU A 72 -7.12 5.57 -9.54
N LYS A 73 -6.67 5.56 -10.81
CA LYS A 73 -7.54 5.70 -11.97
C LYS A 73 -7.56 4.40 -12.76
N SER A 74 -8.75 3.84 -12.89
CA SER A 74 -9.03 2.66 -13.70
C SER A 74 -10.38 2.83 -14.38
N ALA A 75 -10.45 2.56 -15.66
CA ALA A 75 -11.70 2.58 -16.42
C ALA A 75 -11.83 1.34 -17.28
N THR A 76 -12.96 0.66 -17.13
CA THR A 76 -13.37 -0.39 -18.06
C THR A 76 -14.24 0.23 -19.15
N ILE A 77 -13.70 0.34 -20.35
CA ILE A 77 -14.37 0.85 -21.53
C ILE A 77 -15.28 -0.25 -22.08
N ARG A 78 -16.57 0.07 -22.24
CA ARG A 78 -17.59 -0.85 -22.71
C ARG A 78 -18.15 -0.41 -24.04
N ALA A 79 -18.63 -1.36 -24.82
CA ALA A 79 -19.37 -1.05 -26.04
C ALA A 79 -20.64 -0.25 -25.71
N GLU A 80 -20.85 0.86 -26.40
CA GLU A 80 -22.06 1.69 -26.28
C GLU A 80 -23.10 1.39 -27.38
N MET A 81 -22.71 0.61 -28.39
CA MET A 81 -23.58 0.16 -29.47
C MET A 81 -23.30 -1.31 -29.82
N SER A 82 -24.22 -1.95 -30.53
CA SER A 82 -24.05 -3.26 -31.14
C SER A 82 -23.28 -3.13 -32.45
N GLY A 83 -22.41 -4.09 -32.73
CA GLY A 83 -21.71 -4.17 -34.01
C GLY A 83 -20.56 -5.18 -33.98
N SER A 84 -19.98 -5.47 -35.13
CA SER A 84 -18.74 -6.20 -35.22
C SER A 84 -17.54 -5.28 -35.04
N VAL A 85 -16.49 -5.78 -34.41
CA VAL A 85 -15.22 -5.05 -34.27
C VAL A 85 -14.47 -5.17 -35.59
N VAL A 86 -14.30 -4.08 -36.29
CA VAL A 86 -13.56 -4.04 -37.57
C VAL A 86 -12.07 -4.13 -37.31
N GLN A 87 -11.58 -3.38 -36.33
CA GLN A 87 -10.16 -3.29 -36.04
C GLN A 87 -9.92 -2.94 -34.58
N THR A 88 -8.82 -3.45 -34.02
CA THR A 88 -8.26 -3.08 -32.73
C THR A 88 -6.94 -2.34 -32.96
N TYR A 89 -6.73 -1.22 -32.27
CA TYR A 89 -5.56 -0.34 -32.42
C TYR A 89 -4.61 -0.39 -31.23
N ALA A 90 -5.04 -0.97 -30.12
CA ALA A 90 -4.25 -1.04 -28.89
C ALA A 90 -4.19 -2.46 -28.34
N GLU A 91 -3.02 -2.83 -27.83
CA GLU A 91 -2.75 -4.12 -27.21
C GLU A 91 -2.58 -3.99 -25.69
N ALA A 92 -2.76 -5.09 -24.95
CA ALA A 92 -2.46 -5.14 -23.53
C ALA A 92 -0.98 -4.79 -23.27
N GLY A 93 -0.72 -3.96 -22.27
CA GLY A 93 0.61 -3.42 -21.95
C GLY A 93 0.97 -2.13 -22.71
N GLN A 94 0.22 -1.73 -23.72
CA GLN A 94 0.50 -0.55 -24.53
C GLN A 94 0.05 0.74 -23.82
N ARG A 95 0.88 1.80 -23.92
CA ARG A 95 0.52 3.16 -23.47
C ARG A 95 -0.41 3.81 -24.47
N VAL A 96 -1.43 4.48 -23.93
CA VAL A 96 -2.45 5.19 -24.70
C VAL A 96 -2.67 6.60 -24.14
N ARG A 97 -3.10 7.53 -24.98
CA ARG A 97 -3.46 8.90 -24.59
C ARG A 97 -4.97 9.08 -24.55
N ALA A 98 -5.42 10.05 -23.80
CA ALA A 98 -6.84 10.47 -23.79
C ALA A 98 -7.31 10.76 -25.22
N GLY A 99 -8.49 10.21 -25.59
CA GLY A 99 -9.05 10.33 -26.94
C GLY A 99 -8.41 9.44 -28.01
N GLN A 100 -7.35 8.68 -27.67
CA GLN A 100 -6.75 7.75 -28.64
C GLN A 100 -7.73 6.60 -28.94
N PRO A 101 -7.97 6.27 -30.25
CA PRO A 101 -8.81 5.14 -30.61
C PRO A 101 -8.16 3.81 -30.16
N LEU A 102 -8.96 2.95 -29.54
CA LEU A 102 -8.60 1.63 -29.07
C LEU A 102 -9.15 0.53 -29.99
N ALA A 103 -10.38 0.72 -30.46
CA ALA A 103 -11.04 -0.15 -31.43
C ALA A 103 -12.05 0.62 -32.26
N GLN A 104 -12.38 0.05 -33.41
CA GLN A 104 -13.43 0.56 -34.31
C GLN A 104 -14.50 -0.49 -34.50
N LEU A 105 -15.75 -0.14 -34.21
CA LEU A 105 -16.93 -0.94 -34.53
C LEU A 105 -17.40 -0.64 -35.97
N ASP A 106 -18.04 -1.61 -36.58
CA ASP A 106 -18.67 -1.40 -37.88
C ASP A 106 -19.82 -0.39 -37.73
N ALA A 107 -19.71 0.66 -38.49
CA ALA A 107 -20.66 1.75 -38.53
C ALA A 107 -21.11 2.06 -39.97
N SER A 108 -21.03 1.10 -40.90
CA SER A 108 -21.39 1.26 -42.31
C SER A 108 -22.81 1.79 -42.48
N VAL A 109 -23.77 1.17 -41.81
CA VAL A 109 -25.20 1.60 -41.84
C VAL A 109 -25.37 3.02 -41.28
N LEU A 110 -24.66 3.38 -40.22
CA LEU A 110 -24.73 4.73 -39.63
C LEU A 110 -24.12 5.78 -40.57
N ARG A 111 -23.05 5.44 -41.32
CA ARG A 111 -22.45 6.34 -42.32
C ARG A 111 -23.45 6.62 -43.48
N ASP A 112 -24.14 5.59 -43.96
CA ASP A 112 -25.17 5.75 -44.97
C ASP A 112 -26.33 6.65 -44.48
N GLN A 113 -26.75 6.45 -43.23
CA GLN A 113 -27.75 7.31 -42.60
C GLN A 113 -27.24 8.73 -42.42
N GLN A 114 -25.96 8.95 -42.10
CA GLN A 114 -25.36 10.26 -42.02
C GLN A 114 -25.40 11.00 -43.35
N ILE A 115 -25.05 10.32 -44.47
CA ILE A 115 -25.09 10.89 -45.80
C ILE A 115 -26.53 11.33 -46.15
N SER A 116 -27.51 10.49 -45.85
CA SER A 116 -28.92 10.79 -46.09
C SER A 116 -29.39 11.98 -45.24
N ALA A 117 -29.08 12.02 -43.95
CA ALA A 117 -29.42 13.13 -43.05
C ALA A 117 -28.72 14.43 -43.47
N GLN A 118 -27.49 14.38 -43.94
CA GLN A 118 -26.75 15.54 -44.46
C GLN A 118 -27.47 16.08 -45.72
N GLY A 119 -27.95 15.22 -46.59
CA GLY A 119 -28.78 15.60 -47.74
C GLY A 119 -30.07 16.33 -47.32
N ALA A 120 -30.75 15.79 -46.30
CA ALA A 120 -31.95 16.43 -45.73
C ALA A 120 -31.68 17.84 -45.18
N VAL A 121 -30.52 18.01 -44.47
CA VAL A 121 -30.11 19.35 -43.99
C VAL A 121 -29.88 20.32 -45.17
N THR A 122 -29.20 19.86 -46.23
CA THR A 122 -28.94 20.67 -47.43
C THR A 122 -30.24 21.12 -48.10
N THR A 123 -31.20 20.21 -48.25
CA THR A 123 -32.54 20.52 -48.83
C THR A 123 -33.31 21.51 -47.95
N ALA A 124 -33.34 21.27 -46.63
CA ALA A 124 -34.02 22.17 -45.69
C ALA A 124 -33.37 23.57 -45.61
N GLN A 125 -32.05 23.62 -45.71
CA GLN A 125 -31.30 24.89 -45.79
C GLN A 125 -31.67 25.67 -47.03
N SER A 126 -31.77 25.03 -48.19
CA SER A 126 -32.15 25.65 -49.43
C SER A 126 -33.60 26.20 -49.35
N ALA A 127 -34.51 25.44 -48.74
CA ALA A 127 -35.87 25.91 -48.53
C ALA A 127 -35.96 27.14 -47.61
N TYR A 128 -35.16 27.14 -46.53
CA TYR A 128 -35.03 28.26 -45.60
C TYR A 128 -34.51 29.50 -46.32
N ASP A 129 -33.45 29.37 -47.13
CA ASP A 129 -32.83 30.48 -47.87
C ASP A 129 -33.80 31.07 -48.90
N ILE A 130 -34.63 30.23 -49.57
CA ILE A 130 -35.71 30.68 -50.49
C ILE A 130 -36.73 31.45 -49.71
N ALA A 131 -37.27 30.90 -48.61
CA ALA A 131 -38.29 31.57 -47.81
C ALA A 131 -37.78 32.89 -47.22
N GLN A 132 -36.50 32.96 -46.83
CA GLN A 132 -35.90 34.21 -46.33
C GLN A 132 -35.80 35.27 -47.40
N ARG A 133 -35.41 34.93 -48.63
CA ARG A 133 -35.42 35.87 -49.77
C ARG A 133 -36.81 36.34 -50.10
N GLU A 134 -37.80 35.44 -49.98
CA GLU A 134 -39.20 35.81 -50.25
C GLU A 134 -39.75 36.82 -49.23
N VAL A 135 -39.47 36.63 -47.92
CA VAL A 135 -39.80 37.61 -46.89
C VAL A 135 -39.16 38.98 -47.18
N SER A 136 -37.82 38.97 -47.56
CA SER A 136 -37.15 40.22 -47.90
C SER A 136 -37.83 40.95 -49.10
N ARG A 137 -38.17 40.19 -50.14
CA ARG A 137 -38.90 40.72 -51.31
C ARG A 137 -40.25 41.24 -50.92
N ALA A 138 -41.09 40.47 -50.22
CA ALA A 138 -42.42 40.84 -49.76
C ALA A 138 -42.35 42.08 -48.86
N THR A 139 -41.39 42.23 -47.99
CA THR A 139 -41.18 43.40 -47.15
C THR A 139 -40.94 44.65 -48.01
N THR A 140 -40.14 44.58 -49.07
CA THR A 140 -39.86 45.71 -49.98
C THR A 140 -41.12 46.11 -50.76
N LEU A 141 -41.89 45.15 -51.25
CA LEU A 141 -43.10 45.39 -51.99
C LEU A 141 -44.29 45.97 -51.15
N GLU A 142 -44.34 45.43 -49.87
CA GLU A 142 -45.37 45.96 -48.93
C GLU A 142 -45.05 47.42 -48.55
N ASN A 143 -43.82 47.75 -48.26
CA ASN A 143 -43.35 49.10 -47.98
C ASN A 143 -43.64 50.07 -49.20
N ALA A 144 -43.59 49.52 -50.40
CA ALA A 144 -44.00 50.27 -51.64
C ALA A 144 -45.45 50.28 -51.90
N GLY A 145 -46.32 49.69 -51.09
CA GLY A 145 -47.75 49.58 -51.26
C GLY A 145 -48.20 48.66 -52.41
N ALA A 146 -47.30 47.78 -52.91
CA ALA A 146 -47.54 46.93 -54.08
C ALA A 146 -48.21 45.57 -53.73
N ILE A 147 -48.16 45.11 -52.42
CA ILE A 147 -48.82 43.90 -51.92
C ILE A 147 -49.56 44.18 -50.61
N ALA A 148 -50.51 43.30 -50.24
CA ALA A 148 -51.23 43.41 -48.99
C ALA A 148 -50.37 42.86 -47.79
N GLN A 149 -50.62 43.43 -46.62
CA GLN A 149 -49.96 42.99 -45.38
C GLN A 149 -50.10 41.47 -45.13
N ARG A 150 -51.26 40.90 -45.50
CA ARG A 150 -51.51 39.44 -45.41
C ARG A 150 -50.50 38.63 -46.20
N ASP A 151 -50.04 39.14 -47.35
CA ASP A 151 -49.11 38.42 -48.20
C ASP A 151 -47.70 38.40 -47.57
N LEU A 152 -47.28 39.50 -46.91
CA LEU A 152 -46.09 39.56 -46.10
C LEU A 152 -46.18 38.61 -44.90
N GLU A 153 -47.28 38.52 -44.18
CA GLU A 153 -47.52 37.62 -43.09
C GLU A 153 -47.42 36.13 -43.53
N GLN A 154 -47.98 35.84 -44.73
CA GLN A 154 -47.90 34.53 -45.35
C GLN A 154 -46.39 34.11 -45.61
N ALA A 155 -45.61 35.06 -46.17
CA ALA A 155 -44.18 34.82 -46.41
C ALA A 155 -43.42 34.61 -45.10
N ARG A 156 -43.73 35.37 -44.04
CA ARG A 156 -43.14 35.19 -42.70
C ARG A 156 -43.47 33.82 -42.09
N ASN A 157 -44.76 33.40 -42.23
CA ASN A 157 -45.16 32.07 -41.75
C ASN A 157 -44.44 30.94 -42.49
N ALA A 158 -44.24 31.11 -43.82
CA ALA A 158 -43.47 30.16 -44.61
C ALA A 158 -42.00 30.10 -44.16
N LEU A 159 -41.42 31.25 -43.83
CA LEU A 159 -40.04 31.29 -43.26
C LEU A 159 -39.93 30.58 -41.89
N VAL A 160 -40.93 30.81 -41.01
CA VAL A 160 -41.01 30.13 -39.71
C VAL A 160 -41.07 28.60 -39.89
N ALA A 161 -41.93 28.15 -40.83
CA ALA A 161 -42.08 26.74 -41.17
C ALA A 161 -40.73 26.12 -41.70
N ALA A 162 -40.08 26.81 -42.66
CA ALA A 162 -38.81 26.37 -43.24
C ALA A 162 -37.69 26.35 -42.19
N ARG A 163 -37.66 27.33 -41.27
CA ARG A 163 -36.75 27.36 -40.14
C ARG A 163 -36.94 26.15 -39.21
N GLY A 164 -38.18 25.79 -38.93
CA GLY A 164 -38.54 24.61 -38.14
C GLY A 164 -38.05 23.31 -38.80
N GLN A 165 -38.24 23.17 -40.11
CA GLN A 165 -37.77 22.00 -40.87
C GLN A 165 -36.24 21.89 -40.86
N LEU A 166 -35.53 23.01 -41.03
CA LEU A 166 -34.08 23.02 -40.95
C LEU A 166 -33.57 22.63 -39.56
N ALA A 167 -34.22 23.14 -38.51
CA ALA A 167 -33.84 22.77 -37.13
C ALA A 167 -34.02 21.26 -36.87
N THR A 168 -35.12 20.68 -37.37
CA THR A 168 -35.38 19.23 -37.26
C THR A 168 -34.35 18.41 -38.02
N ALA A 169 -34.03 18.79 -39.27
CA ALA A 169 -33.03 18.09 -40.07
C ALA A 169 -31.61 18.13 -39.40
N ARG A 170 -31.24 19.29 -38.86
CA ARG A 170 -29.95 19.45 -38.12
C ARG A 170 -29.94 18.61 -36.85
N ALA A 171 -31.01 18.53 -36.10
CA ALA A 171 -31.13 17.69 -34.91
C ALA A 171 -30.96 16.20 -35.24
N GLN A 172 -31.57 15.76 -36.36
CA GLN A 172 -31.46 14.38 -36.83
C GLN A 172 -29.99 14.04 -37.21
N LEU A 173 -29.34 14.91 -37.97
CA LEU A 173 -27.91 14.73 -38.30
C LEU A 173 -27.03 14.68 -37.05
N ALA A 174 -27.28 15.57 -36.08
CA ALA A 174 -26.54 15.58 -34.82
C ALA A 174 -26.74 14.28 -34.03
N ASN A 175 -27.91 13.69 -34.03
CA ASN A 175 -28.19 12.39 -33.40
C ASN A 175 -27.39 11.24 -34.06
N ILE A 176 -27.34 11.22 -35.39
CA ILE A 176 -26.60 10.22 -36.13
C ILE A 176 -25.09 10.38 -35.86
N ASN A 177 -24.56 11.58 -35.83
CA ASN A 177 -23.17 11.86 -35.52
C ASN A 177 -22.81 11.34 -34.11
N LYS A 178 -23.65 11.58 -33.11
CA LYS A 178 -23.44 11.02 -31.75
C LYS A 178 -23.42 9.48 -31.74
N GLN A 179 -24.22 8.85 -32.62
CA GLN A 179 -24.20 7.38 -32.73
C GLN A 179 -22.90 6.89 -33.41
N LEU A 180 -22.43 7.63 -34.42
CA LEU A 180 -21.15 7.34 -35.08
C LEU A 180 -19.94 7.48 -34.14
N ASP A 181 -19.99 8.51 -33.28
CA ASP A 181 -18.92 8.70 -32.27
C ASP A 181 -18.78 7.47 -31.35
N LYS A 182 -19.91 6.79 -31.04
CA LYS A 182 -19.94 5.56 -30.24
C LYS A 182 -19.30 4.35 -30.93
N ALA A 183 -19.19 4.38 -32.25
CA ALA A 183 -18.48 3.32 -33.00
C ALA A 183 -16.97 3.39 -32.84
N SER A 184 -16.42 4.53 -32.49
CA SER A 184 -15.00 4.70 -32.19
C SER A 184 -14.76 4.60 -30.67
N VAL A 185 -14.23 3.47 -30.25
CA VAL A 185 -13.89 3.19 -28.85
C VAL A 185 -12.59 3.90 -28.51
N GLN A 186 -12.61 4.83 -27.53
CA GLN A 186 -11.48 5.68 -27.20
C GLN A 186 -11.07 5.56 -25.74
N ALA A 187 -9.78 5.87 -25.45
CA ALA A 187 -9.27 5.94 -24.10
C ALA A 187 -9.79 7.20 -23.39
N PRO A 188 -10.32 7.08 -22.14
CA PRO A 188 -10.89 8.21 -21.40
C PRO A 188 -9.81 9.12 -20.78
N PHE A 189 -8.61 8.62 -20.57
CA PHE A 189 -7.46 9.34 -20.00
C PHE A 189 -6.13 8.71 -20.45
N ASP A 190 -5.02 9.39 -20.19
CA ASP A 190 -3.68 8.89 -20.45
C ASP A 190 -3.35 7.73 -19.51
N GLY A 191 -2.95 6.58 -20.05
CA GLY A 191 -2.71 5.40 -19.24
C GLY A 191 -2.07 4.24 -20.01
N VAL A 192 -2.25 3.06 -19.44
CA VAL A 192 -1.81 1.79 -20.04
C VAL A 192 -3.01 0.86 -20.15
N VAL A 193 -3.13 0.17 -21.27
CA VAL A 193 -4.13 -0.89 -21.45
C VAL A 193 -3.77 -2.06 -20.55
N SER A 194 -4.54 -2.30 -19.50
CA SER A 194 -4.33 -3.42 -18.58
C SER A 194 -4.91 -4.72 -19.15
N VAL A 195 -6.10 -4.63 -19.75
CA VAL A 195 -6.81 -5.78 -20.31
C VAL A 195 -7.43 -5.39 -21.64
N ARG A 196 -7.31 -6.28 -22.64
CA ARG A 196 -8.07 -6.27 -23.89
C ARG A 196 -8.96 -7.49 -23.92
N SER A 197 -10.27 -7.28 -23.95
CA SER A 197 -11.29 -8.34 -23.90
C SER A 197 -11.97 -8.59 -25.24
N VAL A 198 -11.49 -7.97 -26.32
CA VAL A 198 -12.12 -8.02 -27.63
C VAL A 198 -11.08 -8.15 -28.75
N ASN A 199 -11.40 -8.86 -29.81
CA ASN A 199 -10.59 -9.03 -31.01
C ASN A 199 -11.33 -8.49 -32.25
N ALA A 200 -10.57 -8.20 -33.32
CA ALA A 200 -11.15 -7.92 -34.61
C ALA A 200 -11.96 -9.13 -35.08
N GLY A 201 -13.18 -8.88 -35.57
CA GLY A 201 -14.16 -9.90 -35.96
C GLY A 201 -15.17 -10.27 -34.87
N ASP A 202 -14.93 -9.93 -33.61
CA ASP A 202 -15.89 -10.18 -32.53
C ASP A 202 -17.16 -9.34 -32.71
N VAL A 203 -18.32 -9.91 -32.34
CA VAL A 203 -19.60 -9.18 -32.29
C VAL A 203 -19.88 -8.78 -30.86
N VAL A 204 -20.13 -7.50 -30.65
CA VAL A 204 -20.39 -6.92 -29.32
C VAL A 204 -21.76 -6.31 -29.21
N THR A 205 -22.26 -6.27 -27.98
CA THR A 205 -23.53 -5.61 -27.62
C THR A 205 -23.27 -4.52 -26.58
N PRO A 206 -24.18 -3.55 -26.41
CA PRO A 206 -24.03 -2.51 -25.39
C PRO A 206 -23.77 -3.10 -24.01
N GLY A 207 -22.75 -2.57 -23.31
CA GLY A 207 -22.32 -3.08 -22.00
C GLY A 207 -21.20 -4.12 -22.03
N THR A 208 -20.87 -4.73 -23.18
CA THR A 208 -19.74 -5.65 -23.34
C THR A 208 -18.43 -4.91 -23.00
N ALA A 209 -17.62 -5.44 -22.08
CA ALA A 209 -16.31 -4.89 -21.75
C ALA A 209 -15.35 -5.11 -22.94
N LEU A 210 -14.67 -4.04 -23.36
CA LEU A 210 -13.75 -4.08 -24.50
C LEU A 210 -12.30 -3.92 -24.03
N TYR A 211 -12.04 -2.90 -23.23
CA TYR A 211 -10.71 -2.57 -22.72
C TYR A 211 -10.78 -2.16 -21.26
N THR A 212 -9.71 -2.38 -20.52
CA THR A 212 -9.45 -1.73 -19.24
C THR A 212 -8.18 -0.90 -19.35
N VAL A 213 -8.30 0.40 -19.10
CA VAL A 213 -7.18 1.34 -19.08
C VAL A 213 -6.93 1.76 -17.64
N VAL A 214 -5.68 1.76 -17.22
CA VAL A 214 -5.25 2.15 -15.87
C VAL A 214 -4.17 3.22 -15.95
N ASP A 215 -4.13 4.11 -14.96
CA ASP A 215 -3.03 5.05 -14.78
C ASP A 215 -2.02 4.45 -13.80
N PRO A 216 -0.84 3.98 -14.27
CA PRO A 216 0.17 3.40 -13.39
C PRO A 216 0.93 4.45 -12.59
N GLY A 217 0.85 5.74 -12.92
CA GLY A 217 1.58 6.82 -12.25
C GLY A 217 1.06 7.14 -10.87
N SER A 218 -0.21 6.84 -10.60
CA SER A 218 -0.88 7.02 -9.32
C SER A 218 -1.45 5.68 -8.83
N MET A 219 -0.91 5.21 -7.71
CA MET A 219 -1.35 3.98 -7.06
C MET A 219 -2.02 4.31 -5.72
N GLN A 220 -2.90 3.47 -5.28
CA GLN A 220 -3.45 3.50 -3.94
C GLN A 220 -3.34 2.13 -3.28
N LEU A 221 -3.07 2.13 -2.00
CA LEU A 221 -3.20 0.96 -1.15
C LEU A 221 -4.62 0.90 -0.64
N GLU A 222 -5.36 -0.12 -1.05
CA GLU A 222 -6.64 -0.48 -0.46
C GLU A 222 -6.39 -1.47 0.66
N ALA A 223 -6.34 -0.96 1.89
CA ALA A 223 -6.02 -1.74 3.08
C ALA A 223 -7.19 -1.80 4.04
N SER A 224 -7.11 -2.76 4.96
CA SER A 224 -8.09 -2.97 6.03
C SER A 224 -7.45 -2.73 7.39
N VAL A 225 -8.21 -2.11 8.29
CA VAL A 225 -7.83 -1.84 9.68
C VAL A 225 -8.90 -2.41 10.59
N PRO A 226 -8.55 -3.09 11.70
CA PRO A 226 -9.52 -3.50 12.70
C PRO A 226 -10.33 -2.32 13.24
N ALA A 227 -11.64 -2.48 13.43
CA ALA A 227 -12.52 -1.40 13.89
C ALA A 227 -12.08 -0.83 15.25
N GLU A 228 -11.47 -1.64 16.10
CA GLU A 228 -10.96 -1.26 17.42
C GLU A 228 -9.82 -0.23 17.33
N ALA A 229 -9.03 -0.27 16.25
CA ALA A 229 -7.92 0.64 16.00
C ALA A 229 -8.34 1.92 15.25
N LEU A 230 -9.61 2.08 14.91
CA LEU A 230 -10.08 3.18 14.07
C LEU A 230 -9.87 4.56 14.72
N THR A 231 -9.90 4.64 16.05
CA THR A 231 -9.67 5.90 16.80
C THR A 231 -8.28 6.49 16.56
N SER A 232 -7.30 5.63 16.23
CA SER A 232 -5.92 6.02 15.94
C SER A 232 -5.64 6.24 14.43
N VAL A 233 -6.66 6.13 13.56
CA VAL A 233 -6.51 6.27 12.11
C VAL A 233 -7.30 7.47 11.62
N ARG A 234 -6.63 8.39 10.92
CA ARG A 234 -7.25 9.61 10.35
C ARG A 234 -6.73 9.87 8.95
N VAL A 235 -7.55 10.55 8.15
CA VAL A 235 -7.14 11.08 6.86
C VAL A 235 -5.92 12.01 7.03
N GLY A 236 -4.95 11.88 6.15
CA GLY A 236 -3.70 12.64 6.17
C GLY A 236 -2.55 11.92 6.88
N MET A 237 -2.80 10.88 7.67
CA MET A 237 -1.73 10.14 8.33
C MET A 237 -0.82 9.41 7.34
N PRO A 238 0.48 9.35 7.60
CA PRO A 238 1.40 8.56 6.81
C PRO A 238 1.19 7.07 7.08
N VAL A 239 1.45 6.27 6.05
CA VAL A 239 1.50 4.81 6.13
C VAL A 239 2.84 4.34 5.58
N ASP A 240 3.48 3.44 6.30
CA ASP A 240 4.71 2.78 5.87
C ASP A 240 4.41 1.30 5.64
N PHE A 241 4.81 0.78 4.48
CA PHE A 241 4.46 -0.59 4.08
C PHE A 241 5.54 -1.21 3.19
N THR A 242 5.51 -2.53 3.14
CA THR A 242 6.28 -3.36 2.21
C THR A 242 5.35 -4.01 1.21
N VAL A 243 5.84 -4.27 0.02
CA VAL A 243 5.06 -4.88 -1.07
C VAL A 243 5.68 -6.22 -1.43
N ASN A 244 4.85 -7.25 -1.50
CA ASN A 244 5.29 -8.56 -1.96
C ASN A 244 5.83 -8.47 -3.38
N GLY A 245 7.03 -9.04 -3.60
CA GLY A 245 7.76 -8.91 -4.87
C GLY A 245 8.84 -7.81 -4.87
N TYR A 246 8.90 -6.96 -3.84
CA TYR A 246 9.95 -5.94 -3.68
C TYR A 246 10.65 -6.07 -2.32
N PRO A 247 11.43 -7.14 -2.10
CA PRO A 247 12.13 -7.36 -0.84
C PRO A 247 13.09 -6.20 -0.55
N ASN A 248 13.22 -5.83 0.72
CA ASN A 248 14.11 -4.77 1.21
C ASN A 248 13.77 -3.35 0.71
N ARG A 249 12.56 -3.13 0.19
CA ARG A 249 12.08 -1.79 -0.17
C ARG A 249 10.89 -1.41 0.70
N HIS A 250 11.02 -0.28 1.37
CA HIS A 250 9.94 0.35 2.11
C HIS A 250 9.28 1.42 1.24
N PHE A 251 7.99 1.43 1.26
CA PHE A 251 7.17 2.41 0.56
C PHE A 251 6.39 3.21 1.58
N SER A 252 6.17 4.47 1.29
CA SER A 252 5.35 5.34 2.12
C SER A 252 4.20 5.90 1.29
N GLY A 253 3.08 6.08 1.96
CA GLY A 253 1.89 6.69 1.39
C GLY A 253 1.20 7.57 2.42
N ARG A 254 0.05 8.10 2.04
CA ARG A 254 -0.78 8.92 2.93
C ARG A 254 -2.23 8.51 2.83
N ILE A 255 -2.90 8.34 3.96
CA ILE A 255 -4.33 8.02 4.00
C ILE A 255 -5.12 9.17 3.38
N THR A 256 -5.86 8.86 2.33
CA THR A 256 -6.74 9.80 1.63
C THR A 256 -8.19 9.62 2.03
N ARG A 257 -8.56 8.39 2.40
CA ARG A 257 -9.94 8.08 2.76
C ARG A 257 -10.00 6.96 3.80
N VAL A 258 -10.93 7.11 4.73
CA VAL A 258 -11.35 6.07 5.66
C VAL A 258 -12.82 5.79 5.36
N ASN A 259 -13.17 4.53 5.12
CA ASN A 259 -14.55 4.17 4.81
C ASN A 259 -15.42 4.36 6.06
N PRO A 260 -16.62 4.97 5.96
CA PRO A 260 -17.49 5.18 7.11
C PRO A 260 -18.19 3.91 7.60
N THR A 261 -18.09 2.81 6.86
CA THR A 261 -18.71 1.53 7.21
C THR A 261 -17.67 0.43 7.38
N ALA A 262 -17.82 -0.36 8.45
CA ALA A 262 -17.06 -1.58 8.62
C ALA A 262 -17.71 -2.74 7.85
N ASP A 263 -16.90 -3.66 7.36
CA ASP A 263 -17.38 -4.92 6.82
C ASP A 263 -18.01 -5.76 7.95
N PRO A 264 -19.27 -6.18 7.81
CA PRO A 264 -20.00 -6.87 8.89
C PRO A 264 -19.42 -8.27 9.21
N THR A 265 -18.73 -8.89 8.27
CA THR A 265 -18.15 -10.22 8.41
C THR A 265 -16.79 -10.19 9.09
N THR A 266 -15.90 -9.31 8.59
CA THR A 266 -14.52 -9.21 9.07
C THR A 266 -14.34 -8.21 10.20
N ARG A 267 -15.31 -7.31 10.43
CA ARG A 267 -15.24 -6.18 11.37
C ARG A 267 -14.06 -5.23 11.10
N GLN A 268 -13.64 -5.18 9.85
CA GLN A 268 -12.56 -4.30 9.41
C GLN A 268 -13.11 -3.09 8.66
N VAL A 269 -12.42 -1.98 8.77
CA VAL A 269 -12.72 -0.76 8.04
C VAL A 269 -11.70 -0.61 6.92
N LYS A 270 -12.19 -0.41 5.70
CA LYS A 270 -11.33 -0.14 4.55
C LYS A 270 -10.78 1.27 4.61
N ILE A 271 -9.49 1.39 4.36
CA ILE A 271 -8.79 2.65 4.19
C ILE A 271 -8.13 2.69 2.81
N LEU A 272 -8.04 3.87 2.26
CA LEU A 272 -7.32 4.13 1.02
C LEU A 272 -6.15 5.05 1.31
N ALA A 273 -4.97 4.65 0.90
CA ALA A 273 -3.77 5.47 1.00
C ALA A 273 -3.17 5.70 -0.38
N SER A 274 -2.99 6.96 -0.77
CA SER A 274 -2.34 7.31 -2.03
C SER A 274 -0.84 7.10 -1.95
N ILE A 275 -0.28 6.55 -3.02
CA ILE A 275 1.12 6.16 -3.14
C ILE A 275 1.69 6.75 -4.43
N PRO A 276 2.69 7.64 -4.35
CA PRO A 276 3.36 8.11 -5.55
C PRO A 276 4.12 6.97 -6.24
N ASN A 277 3.86 6.77 -7.52
CA ASN A 277 4.53 5.76 -8.34
C ASN A 277 5.21 6.41 -9.57
N ALA A 278 5.99 7.47 -9.33
CA ALA A 278 6.63 8.26 -10.38
C ALA A 278 7.50 7.45 -11.37
N GLY A 279 8.02 6.31 -10.95
CA GLY A 279 8.80 5.40 -11.80
C GLY A 279 8.00 4.28 -12.44
N ASN A 280 6.67 4.21 -12.25
CA ASN A 280 5.80 3.10 -12.68
C ASN A 280 6.35 1.71 -12.29
N THR A 281 7.05 1.65 -11.15
CA THR A 281 7.67 0.40 -10.67
C THR A 281 6.69 -0.49 -9.95
N LEU A 282 5.70 0.09 -9.24
CA LEU A 282 4.66 -0.65 -8.55
C LEU A 282 3.58 -1.07 -9.55
N VAL A 283 3.15 -2.30 -9.43
CA VAL A 283 2.10 -2.91 -10.25
C VAL A 283 0.85 -3.13 -9.42
N GLY A 284 -0.32 -2.89 -10.00
CA GLY A 284 -1.60 -3.17 -9.36
C GLY A 284 -1.81 -4.67 -9.09
N GLY A 285 -2.56 -4.99 -8.05
CA GLY A 285 -2.85 -6.36 -7.65
C GLY A 285 -1.84 -6.98 -6.67
N LEU A 286 -0.72 -6.32 -6.41
CA LEU A 286 0.26 -6.81 -5.44
C LEU A 286 -0.24 -6.60 -4.01
N TYR A 287 0.03 -7.57 -3.16
CA TYR A 287 -0.27 -7.51 -1.74
C TYR A 287 0.77 -6.69 -1.01
N ALA A 288 0.33 -5.89 -0.05
CA ALA A 288 1.16 -5.03 0.77
C ALA A 288 0.77 -5.14 2.24
N GLU A 289 1.78 -5.10 3.10
CA GLU A 289 1.63 -5.12 4.55
C GLU A 289 2.40 -3.95 5.15
N GLY A 290 1.83 -3.32 6.17
CA GLY A 290 2.48 -2.17 6.79
C GLY A 290 1.78 -1.70 8.06
N ARG A 291 2.05 -0.45 8.42
CA ARG A 291 1.48 0.20 9.60
C ARG A 291 1.09 1.64 9.28
N VAL A 292 0.04 2.10 9.93
CA VAL A 292 -0.27 3.53 9.98
C VAL A 292 0.64 4.17 11.02
N SER A 293 1.38 5.20 10.65
CA SER A 293 2.22 5.94 11.59
C SER A 293 1.35 6.93 12.37
N SER A 294 0.74 6.46 13.45
CA SER A 294 -0.16 7.27 14.29
C SER A 294 0.59 8.15 15.28
N GLU A 295 1.69 7.65 15.81
CA GLU A 295 2.56 8.37 16.74
C GLU A 295 4.02 8.12 16.35
N SER A 296 4.83 9.16 16.44
CA SER A 296 6.28 9.07 16.29
C SER A 296 6.93 9.74 17.50
N HIS A 297 7.76 8.99 18.20
CA HIS A 297 8.57 9.56 19.27
C HIS A 297 9.98 8.95 19.21
N ASN A 298 10.94 9.75 19.71
CA ASN A 298 12.32 9.33 19.78
C ASN A 298 12.55 8.60 21.09
N ALA A 299 12.97 7.34 21.04
CA ALA A 299 13.17 6.53 22.22
C ALA A 299 14.47 5.68 22.13
N PRO A 300 15.07 5.35 23.28
CA PRO A 300 16.19 4.40 23.33
C PRO A 300 15.76 3.01 22.86
N MET A 301 16.46 2.46 21.86
CA MET A 301 16.21 1.14 21.32
C MET A 301 17.38 0.22 21.54
N ILE A 302 17.08 -1.06 21.81
CA ILE A 302 18.07 -2.13 21.89
C ILE A 302 17.58 -3.36 21.14
N PRO A 303 18.49 -4.24 20.65
CA PRO A 303 18.08 -5.53 20.10
C PRO A 303 17.33 -6.37 21.15
N ILE A 304 16.27 -7.06 20.73
CA ILE A 304 15.48 -7.96 21.61
C ILE A 304 16.41 -9.01 22.25
N SER A 305 17.46 -9.44 21.54
CA SER A 305 18.46 -10.38 22.04
C SER A 305 19.26 -9.88 23.24
N ALA A 306 19.25 -8.57 23.54
CA ALA A 306 19.91 -7.99 24.73
C ALA A 306 19.06 -8.15 26.00
N VAL A 307 17.76 -8.37 25.89
CA VAL A 307 16.81 -8.43 27.01
C VAL A 307 16.72 -9.84 27.57
N ASP A 308 16.76 -9.97 28.89
CA ASP A 308 16.46 -11.21 29.60
C ASP A 308 15.05 -11.10 30.26
N GLU A 309 14.09 -11.82 29.69
CA GLU A 309 12.68 -11.83 30.14
C GLU A 309 12.32 -13.05 30.99
N ARG A 310 13.32 -13.89 31.35
CA ARG A 310 13.05 -15.12 32.13
C ARG A 310 12.72 -14.85 33.59
N GLY A 311 12.95 -13.63 34.10
CA GLY A 311 12.66 -13.22 35.46
C GLY A 311 11.25 -12.59 35.61
N LEU A 312 10.91 -12.21 36.85
CA LEU A 312 9.68 -11.47 37.14
C LEU A 312 9.62 -10.09 36.47
N ARG A 313 10.76 -9.51 36.21
CA ARG A 313 10.92 -8.24 35.47
C ARG A 313 11.99 -8.40 34.41
N PRO A 314 11.82 -7.76 33.26
CA PRO A 314 12.84 -7.74 32.23
C PRO A 314 14.13 -7.08 32.73
N THR A 315 15.27 -7.66 32.39
CA THR A 315 16.58 -7.14 32.79
C THR A 315 17.51 -7.09 31.58
N VAL A 316 18.43 -6.13 31.64
CA VAL A 316 19.51 -5.99 30.66
C VAL A 316 20.83 -5.91 31.38
N VAL A 317 21.87 -6.43 30.77
CA VAL A 317 23.22 -6.36 31.30
C VAL A 317 23.94 -5.22 30.62
N ARG A 318 24.26 -4.17 31.42
CA ARG A 318 24.94 -2.94 31.00
C ARG A 318 26.40 -2.94 31.41
N LEU A 319 27.24 -2.37 30.56
CA LEU A 319 28.63 -2.06 30.90
C LEU A 319 28.73 -0.59 31.32
N ARG A 320 29.13 -0.34 32.58
CA ARG A 320 29.34 1.01 33.11
C ARG A 320 30.67 1.09 33.83
N ASN A 321 31.48 2.08 33.46
CA ASN A 321 32.83 2.27 34.05
C ASN A 321 33.70 0.97 34.02
N GLY A 322 33.60 0.18 32.95
CA GLY A 322 34.32 -1.07 32.79
C GLY A 322 33.84 -2.24 33.67
N LYS A 323 32.69 -2.14 34.33
CA LYS A 323 32.04 -3.17 35.13
C LYS A 323 30.68 -3.54 34.60
N VAL A 324 30.31 -4.78 34.76
CA VAL A 324 29.02 -5.34 34.39
C VAL A 324 27.98 -5.01 35.45
N GLU A 325 26.88 -4.43 35.08
CA GLU A 325 25.72 -4.18 35.92
C GLU A 325 24.47 -4.83 35.33
N LYS A 326 23.66 -5.51 36.14
CA LYS A 326 22.34 -5.99 35.76
C LYS A 326 21.33 -4.95 36.16
N VAL A 327 20.57 -4.44 35.16
CA VAL A 327 19.61 -3.34 35.33
C VAL A 327 18.22 -3.83 34.97
N GLU A 328 17.25 -3.55 35.84
CA GLU A 328 15.84 -3.74 35.48
C GLU A 328 15.42 -2.66 34.49
N VAL A 329 14.70 -3.05 33.44
CA VAL A 329 14.26 -2.15 32.38
C VAL A 329 12.77 -2.21 32.18
N GLY A 330 12.17 -1.08 31.89
CA GLY A 330 10.81 -1.01 31.36
C GLY A 330 10.86 -1.18 29.85
N LEU A 331 10.10 -2.13 29.33
CA LEU A 331 9.96 -2.33 27.89
C LEU A 331 8.75 -1.58 27.38
N GLY A 332 8.89 -0.98 26.23
CA GLY A 332 7.82 -0.35 25.48
C GLY A 332 7.49 -1.15 24.21
N ILE A 333 7.48 -0.46 23.10
CA ILE A 333 7.08 -1.00 21.81
C ILE A 333 8.17 -1.92 21.26
N ARG A 334 7.73 -3.04 20.69
CA ARG A 334 8.61 -3.98 19.98
C ARG A 334 8.47 -3.79 18.50
N ASP A 335 9.57 -3.53 17.85
CA ASP A 335 9.67 -3.61 16.39
C ASP A 335 10.17 -5.00 15.99
N GLN A 336 9.23 -5.84 15.53
CA GLN A 336 9.54 -7.21 15.12
C GLN A 336 10.34 -7.25 13.81
N ALA A 337 10.19 -6.24 12.94
CA ALA A 337 10.88 -6.20 11.67
C ALA A 337 12.36 -5.82 11.84
N ALA A 338 12.65 -4.92 12.78
CA ALA A 338 14.01 -4.50 13.12
C ALA A 338 14.63 -5.36 14.26
N GLU A 339 13.87 -6.31 14.84
CA GLU A 339 14.25 -7.11 16.01
C GLU A 339 14.73 -6.26 17.19
N THR A 340 14.10 -5.08 17.38
CA THR A 340 14.44 -4.13 18.44
C THR A 340 13.26 -3.89 19.37
N VAL A 341 13.57 -3.43 20.59
CA VAL A 341 12.58 -3.08 21.61
C VAL A 341 12.91 -1.74 22.24
N GLU A 342 11.87 -0.96 22.45
CA GLU A 342 11.96 0.31 23.15
C GLU A 342 12.23 0.13 24.64
N ILE A 343 13.07 0.98 25.19
CA ILE A 343 13.35 1.06 26.62
C ILE A 343 12.68 2.32 27.19
N THR A 344 11.66 2.13 28.01
CA THR A 344 10.93 3.23 28.67
C THR A 344 11.58 3.67 29.99
N SER A 345 12.38 2.80 30.60
CA SER A 345 13.11 3.12 31.84
C SER A 345 14.29 2.18 32.05
N GLY A 346 15.31 2.60 32.80
CA GLY A 346 16.46 1.80 33.20
C GLY A 346 17.72 2.00 32.36
N LEU A 347 17.63 2.43 31.11
CA LEU A 347 18.75 2.73 30.24
C LEU A 347 18.59 4.10 29.59
N ALA A 348 19.71 4.72 29.25
CA ALA A 348 19.76 5.96 28.47
C ALA A 348 20.45 5.74 27.13
N ALA A 349 20.19 6.63 26.16
CA ALA A 349 20.95 6.63 24.92
C ALA A 349 22.43 6.84 25.19
N GLY A 350 23.28 6.03 24.55
CA GLY A 350 24.73 5.99 24.79
C GLY A 350 25.19 4.91 25.77
N ASP A 351 24.30 4.28 26.55
CA ASP A 351 24.66 3.14 27.39
C ASP A 351 25.12 1.96 26.52
N THR A 352 26.11 1.21 26.98
CA THR A 352 26.58 0.00 26.29
C THR A 352 25.96 -1.22 26.95
N VAL A 353 25.28 -2.07 26.18
CA VAL A 353 24.63 -3.28 26.67
C VAL A 353 25.26 -4.54 26.05
N LEU A 354 25.23 -5.63 26.80
CA LEU A 354 25.81 -6.89 26.39
C LEU A 354 24.82 -7.78 25.67
N LEU A 355 25.31 -8.48 24.65
CA LEU A 355 24.52 -9.38 23.81
C LEU A 355 24.95 -10.84 23.99
N GLY A 356 24.09 -11.76 23.55
CA GLY A 356 24.43 -13.17 23.41
C GLY A 356 24.95 -13.81 24.69
N ALA A 357 26.10 -14.50 24.58
CA ALA A 357 26.75 -15.20 25.71
C ALA A 357 27.30 -14.25 26.79
N ALA A 358 27.63 -13.00 26.42
CA ALA A 358 28.16 -12.01 27.38
C ALA A 358 27.13 -11.59 28.44
N ARG A 359 25.81 -11.79 28.20
CA ARG A 359 24.75 -11.55 29.19
C ARG A 359 24.86 -12.45 30.44
N GLY A 360 25.58 -13.59 30.34
CA GLY A 360 25.79 -14.52 31.44
C GLY A 360 26.89 -14.08 32.43
N ILE A 361 27.58 -12.96 32.16
CA ILE A 361 28.66 -12.47 33.02
C ILE A 361 28.08 -11.94 34.33
N SER A 362 28.66 -12.35 35.46
CA SER A 362 28.19 -11.94 36.79
C SER A 362 28.34 -10.43 37.01
N PRO A 363 27.34 -9.77 37.62
CA PRO A 363 27.43 -8.36 37.99
C PRO A 363 28.69 -8.07 38.84
N GLY A 364 29.34 -6.94 38.58
CA GLY A 364 30.56 -6.52 39.26
C GLY A 364 31.85 -6.97 38.58
N THR A 365 31.80 -7.89 37.61
CA THR A 365 33.00 -8.35 36.88
C THR A 365 33.56 -7.21 36.04
N PRO A 366 34.88 -6.93 36.13
CA PRO A 366 35.52 -5.97 35.25
C PRO A 366 35.66 -6.53 33.84
N VAL A 367 35.19 -5.74 32.86
CA VAL A 367 35.17 -6.15 31.46
C VAL A 367 35.75 -5.04 30.58
N LYS A 368 36.51 -5.46 29.57
CA LYS A 368 37.04 -4.58 28.53
C LYS A 368 36.59 -5.08 27.16
N VAL A 369 36.03 -4.17 26.37
CA VAL A 369 35.71 -4.49 24.97
C VAL A 369 36.98 -4.48 24.16
N SER A 370 37.29 -5.57 23.46
CA SER A 370 38.41 -5.63 22.55
C SER A 370 38.15 -4.75 21.34
N ALA A 371 39.18 -4.06 20.86
CA ALA A 371 39.08 -3.41 19.55
C ALA A 371 38.82 -4.45 18.45
N PRO A 372 38.06 -4.10 17.37
CA PRO A 372 37.90 -5.02 16.27
C PRO A 372 39.30 -5.46 15.81
N SER A 373 39.58 -6.75 15.91
CA SER A 373 40.84 -7.32 15.38
C SER A 373 40.73 -7.15 13.86
N ASP A 374 41.66 -6.43 13.25
CA ASP A 374 41.91 -6.47 11.81
C ASP A 374 42.18 -7.94 11.46
N VAL A 375 41.17 -8.63 10.97
CA VAL A 375 41.34 -9.93 10.31
C VAL A 375 41.99 -9.60 8.98
N ARG A 376 43.34 -9.53 9.02
CA ARG A 376 44.13 -9.62 7.80
C ARG A 376 43.80 -10.96 7.14
N LYS A 377 43.30 -10.86 5.92
CA LYS A 377 43.28 -11.97 4.97
C LYS A 377 44.64 -12.57 4.77
#